data_791e72d0d67419622da8b6e7f516322a
#
_entry.id   791e72d0d67419622da8b6e7f516322a
#
_cell.length_a   1.000
_cell.length_b   1.000
_cell.length_c   1.000
_cell.angle_alpha   90.00
_cell.angle_beta   90.00
_cell.angle_gamma   90.00
#
_symmetry.space_group_name_H-M   'P 1'
#
loop_
_entity.id
_entity.type
_entity.pdbx_description
1 polymer ?
#
loop_
_entity_poly.entity_id
_entity_poly.type
_entity_poly.pdbx_seq_one_letter_code
_entity_poly.pdbx_strand_id
1 'polypeptide(L)'
;MAEKPKKYDLLIKNVRVVRPRKTSVEKFDIGVVDGKIKKVAKGIPAAEAKEVVDGKNRLAFPGLVDPHMHTGIYGPLSQDARSESLAAAQGGVTSSLNYMRTGGYYMERGGPYAEVYPEVLAASKDNFWVDYAYHLAPLDRTHIGEIDMLINKFGVTSFKIFMFYGGYGLHGASNSQREFLMIGEDEKYDIAHFEFVMRGVHRAMLRNPKIKDSISLGLHCELADILSAYTKMVEGGAKVTDLDTYLTGETHDPECIDCKPLTGLRAYSAARPPHSEGLAITIASYLANETNCLNINLLHLTSRKAVE
;
A
#
# COMPACT_ATOMS: atom_id res chain seq x y z
N MET A 1 -45.03 1.55 33.26
CA MET A 1 -43.62 1.54 33.75
C MET A 1 -42.79 2.16 32.68
N ALA A 2 -42.05 3.22 32.95
CA ALA A 2 -41.16 3.82 31.98
C ALA A 2 -40.02 2.83 31.66
N GLU A 3 -39.80 2.59 30.36
CA GLU A 3 -38.75 1.72 29.90
C GLU A 3 -37.39 2.32 30.28
N LYS A 4 -36.54 1.53 30.96
CA LYS A 4 -35.23 2.01 31.37
C LYS A 4 -34.41 2.38 30.14
N PRO A 5 -33.71 3.52 30.15
CA PRO A 5 -32.91 3.93 28.99
C PRO A 5 -31.87 2.85 28.68
N LYS A 6 -31.78 2.48 27.39
CA LYS A 6 -30.80 1.49 26.89
C LYS A 6 -29.39 2.05 27.01
N LYS A 7 -28.46 1.26 27.55
CA LYS A 7 -27.06 1.68 27.75
C LYS A 7 -26.20 1.51 26.52
N TYR A 8 -26.58 0.59 25.63
CA TYR A 8 -25.81 0.24 24.42
C TYR A 8 -26.69 0.38 23.19
N ASP A 9 -26.10 0.85 22.10
CA ASP A 9 -26.75 0.85 20.80
C ASP A 9 -26.79 -0.55 20.21
N LEU A 10 -25.64 -1.28 20.33
CA LEU A 10 -25.49 -2.66 19.89
C LEU A 10 -24.80 -3.48 20.99
N LEU A 11 -25.31 -4.70 21.20
CA LEU A 11 -24.68 -5.69 22.08
C LEU A 11 -24.43 -6.98 21.31
N ILE A 12 -23.17 -7.33 21.12
CA ILE A 12 -22.77 -8.61 20.54
C ILE A 12 -22.54 -9.58 21.70
N LYS A 13 -23.33 -10.65 21.75
CA LYS A 13 -23.28 -11.64 22.81
C LYS A 13 -22.58 -12.93 22.37
N ASN A 14 -22.10 -13.69 23.34
CA ASN A 14 -21.61 -15.05 23.13
C ASN A 14 -20.47 -15.16 22.10
N VAL A 15 -19.50 -14.28 22.10
CA VAL A 15 -18.31 -14.32 21.24
C VAL A 15 -17.07 -14.73 22.01
N ARG A 16 -16.16 -15.44 21.35
CA ARG A 16 -14.82 -15.75 21.85
C ARG A 16 -13.86 -14.65 21.41
N VAL A 17 -13.53 -13.72 22.32
CA VAL A 17 -12.76 -12.54 21.99
C VAL A 17 -11.27 -12.85 21.94
N VAL A 18 -10.66 -12.58 20.80
CA VAL A 18 -9.20 -12.62 20.60
C VAL A 18 -8.63 -11.25 20.96
N ARG A 19 -7.67 -11.21 21.87
CA ARG A 19 -7.05 -9.98 22.36
C ARG A 19 -5.56 -9.98 22.08
N PRO A 20 -4.99 -8.83 21.70
CA PRO A 20 -3.54 -8.69 21.58
C PRO A 20 -2.83 -9.11 22.88
N ARG A 21 -1.72 -9.78 22.76
CA ARG A 21 -0.87 -10.21 23.88
C ARG A 21 -1.54 -11.14 24.90
N LYS A 22 -2.66 -11.78 24.57
CA LYS A 22 -3.28 -12.83 25.37
C LYS A 22 -3.17 -14.16 24.64
N THR A 23 -2.81 -15.21 25.37
CA THR A 23 -2.71 -16.59 24.85
C THR A 23 -4.04 -17.35 24.97
N SER A 24 -4.96 -16.86 25.78
CA SER A 24 -6.28 -17.45 25.98
C SER A 24 -7.37 -16.69 25.23
N VAL A 25 -8.29 -17.44 24.65
CA VAL A 25 -9.49 -16.91 23.99
C VAL A 25 -10.68 -17.20 24.89
N GLU A 26 -11.26 -16.15 25.47
CA GLU A 26 -12.35 -16.27 26.41
C GLU A 26 -13.67 -15.76 25.82
N LYS A 27 -14.78 -16.30 26.38
CA LYS A 27 -16.14 -15.89 25.99
C LYS A 27 -16.54 -14.61 26.70
N PHE A 28 -16.95 -13.61 25.91
CA PHE A 28 -17.40 -12.31 26.36
C PHE A 28 -18.61 -11.81 25.55
N ASP A 29 -19.22 -10.76 26.06
CA ASP A 29 -20.16 -9.90 25.34
C ASP A 29 -19.49 -8.54 25.06
N ILE A 30 -19.84 -7.90 23.95
CA ILE A 30 -19.27 -6.61 23.52
C ILE A 30 -20.39 -5.59 23.41
N GLY A 31 -20.38 -4.57 24.26
CA GLY A 31 -21.32 -3.46 24.23
C GLY A 31 -20.74 -2.25 23.49
N VAL A 32 -21.50 -1.74 22.50
CA VAL A 32 -21.12 -0.62 21.62
C VAL A 32 -22.04 0.56 21.90
N VAL A 33 -21.46 1.77 21.91
CA VAL A 33 -22.17 3.05 22.03
C VAL A 33 -21.54 4.03 21.06
N ASP A 34 -22.34 4.69 20.25
CA ASP A 34 -21.89 5.67 19.26
C ASP A 34 -20.73 5.14 18.38
N GLY A 35 -20.89 3.89 17.87
CA GLY A 35 -19.91 3.22 17.02
C GLY A 35 -18.63 2.79 17.73
N LYS A 36 -18.52 2.95 19.07
CA LYS A 36 -17.31 2.62 19.83
C LYS A 36 -17.56 1.48 20.82
N ILE A 37 -16.62 0.55 20.92
CA ILE A 37 -16.64 -0.50 21.95
C ILE A 37 -16.53 0.17 23.33
N LYS A 38 -17.61 0.10 24.09
CA LYS A 38 -17.68 0.71 25.43
C LYS A 38 -17.37 -0.29 26.54
N LYS A 39 -17.74 -1.55 26.33
CA LYS A 39 -17.54 -2.60 27.34
C LYS A 39 -17.32 -3.96 26.69
N VAL A 40 -16.36 -4.71 27.24
CA VAL A 40 -16.17 -6.13 26.95
C VAL A 40 -16.23 -6.87 28.29
N ALA A 41 -17.27 -7.64 28.54
CA ALA A 41 -17.50 -8.33 29.83
C ALA A 41 -18.35 -9.58 29.65
N LYS A 42 -18.33 -10.46 30.63
CA LYS A 42 -19.23 -11.65 30.67
C LYS A 42 -20.62 -11.22 31.16
N GLY A 43 -21.66 -11.74 30.50
CA GLY A 43 -23.03 -11.65 31.02
C GLY A 43 -23.66 -10.25 30.96
N ILE A 44 -23.39 -9.43 29.94
CA ILE A 44 -24.09 -8.16 29.78
C ILE A 44 -25.57 -8.44 29.49
N PRO A 45 -26.52 -7.85 30.27
CA PRO A 45 -27.95 -8.10 30.04
C PRO A 45 -28.42 -7.60 28.69
N ALA A 46 -29.11 -8.45 27.92
CA ALA A 46 -29.67 -8.08 26.61
C ALA A 46 -30.64 -6.89 26.70
N ALA A 47 -31.37 -6.77 27.82
CA ALA A 47 -32.29 -5.68 28.08
C ALA A 47 -31.63 -4.27 28.12
N GLU A 48 -30.29 -4.21 28.26
CA GLU A 48 -29.54 -2.95 28.29
C GLU A 48 -29.17 -2.43 26.89
N ALA A 49 -29.50 -3.13 25.81
CA ALA A 49 -29.14 -2.73 24.45
C ALA A 49 -30.38 -2.48 23.57
N LYS A 50 -30.22 -1.58 22.59
CA LYS A 50 -31.23 -1.33 21.55
C LYS A 50 -31.30 -2.50 20.58
N GLU A 51 -30.14 -2.99 20.14
CA GLU A 51 -29.96 -4.13 19.25
C GLU A 51 -29.07 -5.19 19.89
N VAL A 52 -29.41 -6.46 19.67
CA VAL A 52 -28.64 -7.59 20.21
C VAL A 52 -28.34 -8.60 19.08
N VAL A 53 -27.06 -8.91 18.91
CA VAL A 53 -26.57 -9.92 17.98
C VAL A 53 -25.98 -11.08 18.76
N ASP A 54 -26.44 -12.32 18.49
CA ASP A 54 -25.82 -13.52 19.05
C ASP A 54 -24.63 -13.94 18.17
N GLY A 55 -23.44 -13.86 18.70
CA GLY A 55 -22.20 -14.27 18.02
C GLY A 55 -21.99 -15.78 17.94
N LYS A 56 -22.91 -16.60 18.49
CA LYS A 56 -22.95 -18.06 18.36
C LYS A 56 -21.61 -18.74 18.67
N ASN A 57 -20.93 -18.25 19.68
CA ASN A 57 -19.61 -18.73 20.10
C ASN A 57 -18.51 -18.63 19.01
N ARG A 58 -18.68 -17.75 18.02
CA ARG A 58 -17.66 -17.47 16.99
C ARG A 58 -16.52 -16.68 17.59
N LEU A 59 -15.38 -16.68 16.89
CA LEU A 59 -14.26 -15.80 17.21
C LEU A 59 -14.60 -14.35 16.84
N ALA A 60 -14.25 -13.43 17.74
CA ALA A 60 -14.31 -11.99 17.50
C ALA A 60 -12.89 -11.43 17.53
N PHE A 61 -12.46 -10.87 16.45
CA PHE A 61 -11.17 -10.17 16.30
C PHE A 61 -11.40 -8.67 16.22
N PRO A 62 -10.41 -7.83 16.57
CA PRO A 62 -10.36 -6.46 16.05
C PRO A 62 -10.46 -6.49 14.53
N GLY A 63 -11.11 -5.50 13.94
CA GLY A 63 -11.11 -5.37 12.47
C GLY A 63 -9.69 -5.29 11.94
N LEU A 64 -9.44 -5.91 10.80
CA LEU A 64 -8.14 -5.86 10.15
C LEU A 64 -7.92 -4.48 9.53
N VAL A 65 -6.69 -4.00 9.61
CA VAL A 65 -6.23 -2.82 8.87
C VAL A 65 -5.40 -3.32 7.71
N ASP A 66 -5.82 -3.04 6.49
CA ASP A 66 -5.00 -3.27 5.31
C ASP A 66 -4.07 -2.06 5.12
N PRO A 67 -2.76 -2.21 5.34
CA PRO A 67 -1.82 -1.10 5.32
C PRO A 67 -1.40 -0.69 3.91
N HIS A 68 -1.79 -1.44 2.88
CA HIS A 68 -1.41 -1.14 1.51
C HIS A 68 -2.24 -1.87 0.48
N MET A 69 -3.11 -1.16 -0.20
CA MET A 69 -3.84 -1.67 -1.34
C MET A 69 -3.91 -0.64 -2.48
N HIS A 70 -4.36 -1.08 -3.62
CA HIS A 70 -4.52 -0.24 -4.81
C HIS A 70 -5.98 -0.21 -5.25
N THR A 71 -6.50 1.00 -5.49
CA THR A 71 -7.84 1.24 -6.05
C THR A 71 -7.78 2.26 -7.16
N GLY A 72 -8.56 2.10 -8.21
CA GLY A 72 -8.61 3.02 -9.35
C GLY A 72 -7.46 2.89 -10.34
N ILE A 73 -6.77 1.73 -10.39
CA ILE A 73 -5.67 1.51 -11.34
C ILE A 73 -6.16 0.95 -12.68
N TYR A 74 -7.17 0.10 -12.67
CA TYR A 74 -7.69 -0.56 -13.89
C TYR A 74 -9.10 -0.13 -14.27
N GLY A 75 -9.76 0.63 -13.42
CA GLY A 75 -11.10 1.14 -13.62
C GLY A 75 -11.30 2.48 -12.92
N PRO A 76 -12.46 3.13 -13.11
CA PRO A 76 -12.76 4.37 -12.41
C PRO A 76 -12.65 4.20 -10.89
N LEU A 77 -11.99 5.15 -10.21
CA LEU A 77 -11.74 5.10 -8.77
C LEU A 77 -13.00 4.81 -7.95
N SER A 78 -14.13 5.45 -8.28
CA SER A 78 -15.40 5.25 -7.56
C SER A 78 -15.96 3.83 -7.66
N GLN A 79 -15.74 3.16 -8.79
CA GLN A 79 -16.17 1.76 -8.99
C GLN A 79 -15.25 0.79 -8.28
N ASP A 80 -13.94 0.94 -8.48
CA ASP A 80 -12.92 0.13 -7.81
C ASP A 80 -13.02 0.26 -6.30
N ALA A 81 -13.14 1.49 -5.78
CA ALA A 81 -13.30 1.72 -4.34
C ALA A 81 -14.48 0.92 -3.78
N ARG A 82 -15.59 0.84 -4.51
CA ARG A 82 -16.79 0.12 -4.08
C ARG A 82 -16.60 -1.40 -4.13
N SER A 83 -16.05 -1.93 -5.21
CA SER A 83 -15.87 -3.39 -5.37
C SER A 83 -14.78 -3.93 -4.45
N GLU A 84 -13.61 -3.30 -4.44
CA GLU A 84 -12.46 -3.77 -3.67
C GLU A 84 -12.68 -3.63 -2.15
N SER A 85 -13.28 -2.52 -1.71
CA SER A 85 -13.59 -2.36 -0.29
C SER A 85 -14.71 -3.29 0.20
N LEU A 86 -15.65 -3.69 -0.68
CA LEU A 86 -16.63 -4.71 -0.36
C LEU A 86 -15.97 -6.08 -0.14
N ALA A 87 -15.07 -6.46 -1.03
CA ALA A 87 -14.28 -7.69 -0.89
C ALA A 87 -13.42 -7.67 0.38
N ALA A 88 -12.77 -6.54 0.66
CA ALA A 88 -12.00 -6.32 1.88
C ALA A 88 -12.86 -6.47 3.14
N ALA A 89 -14.05 -5.85 3.17
CA ALA A 89 -15.00 -5.96 4.28
C ALA A 89 -15.45 -7.41 4.51
N GLN A 90 -15.72 -8.17 3.44
CA GLN A 90 -16.06 -9.59 3.52
C GLN A 90 -14.91 -10.43 4.08
N GLY A 91 -13.64 -10.02 3.86
CA GLY A 91 -12.45 -10.62 4.44
C GLY A 91 -12.17 -10.20 5.89
N GLY A 92 -12.96 -9.26 6.44
CA GLY A 92 -12.78 -8.77 7.82
C GLY A 92 -11.90 -7.52 7.94
N VAL A 93 -11.55 -6.88 6.84
CA VAL A 93 -10.89 -5.57 6.83
C VAL A 93 -11.92 -4.51 7.22
N THR A 94 -11.53 -3.59 8.09
CA THR A 94 -12.37 -2.46 8.53
C THR A 94 -11.76 -1.11 8.19
N SER A 95 -10.49 -1.08 7.85
CA SER A 95 -9.78 0.14 7.44
C SER A 95 -8.74 -0.21 6.38
N SER A 96 -8.59 0.60 5.36
CA SER A 96 -7.62 0.42 4.28
C SER A 96 -6.81 1.68 4.01
N LEU A 97 -5.53 1.49 3.71
CA LEU A 97 -4.63 2.54 3.25
C LEU A 97 -4.34 2.32 1.77
N ASN A 98 -4.86 3.20 0.93
CA ASN A 98 -4.86 3.03 -0.51
C ASN A 98 -3.76 3.86 -1.16
N TYR A 99 -3.03 3.26 -2.09
CA TYR A 99 -2.04 3.98 -2.88
C TYR A 99 -2.73 4.87 -3.92
N MET A 100 -2.26 6.10 -4.03
CA MET A 100 -2.70 7.03 -5.05
C MET A 100 -1.53 7.85 -5.58
N ARG A 101 -1.49 8.03 -6.89
CA ARG A 101 -0.56 8.90 -7.57
C ARG A 101 -1.21 9.66 -8.73
N THR A 102 -0.56 10.71 -9.16
CA THR A 102 -0.81 11.36 -10.43
C THR A 102 -0.14 10.58 -11.58
N GLY A 103 -0.41 10.94 -12.83
CA GLY A 103 0.16 10.28 -14.01
C GLY A 103 -0.81 9.34 -14.70
N GLY A 104 -0.33 8.56 -15.64
CA GLY A 104 -1.07 7.51 -16.34
C GLY A 104 -1.65 6.50 -15.36
N TYR A 105 -2.84 5.98 -15.62
CA TYR A 105 -3.68 5.23 -14.68
C TYR A 105 -4.19 6.06 -13.49
N TYR A 106 -4.99 5.49 -12.60
CA TYR A 106 -5.65 6.18 -11.50
C TYR A 106 -6.57 7.30 -11.99
N MET A 107 -6.15 8.56 -11.89
CA MET A 107 -6.94 9.71 -12.33
C MET A 107 -6.63 10.17 -13.77
N GLU A 108 -5.69 9.53 -14.46
CA GLU A 108 -5.21 9.92 -15.81
C GLU A 108 -4.83 11.41 -15.86
N ARG A 109 -4.20 11.90 -14.81
CA ARG A 109 -3.93 13.32 -14.62
C ARG A 109 -2.58 13.54 -13.92
N GLY A 110 -1.79 14.48 -14.43
CA GLY A 110 -0.61 15.04 -13.75
C GLY A 110 -0.95 16.29 -12.95
N GLY A 111 0.04 16.88 -12.30
CA GLY A 111 -0.04 18.16 -11.63
C GLY A 111 -0.06 18.08 -10.09
N PRO A 112 -0.14 19.25 -9.43
CA PRO A 112 -0.04 19.36 -7.98
C PRO A 112 -1.15 18.61 -7.24
N TYR A 113 -0.81 17.99 -6.12
CA TYR A 113 -1.82 17.35 -5.26
C TYR A 113 -2.80 18.35 -4.64
N ALA A 114 -2.42 19.62 -4.50
CA ALA A 114 -3.34 20.67 -4.08
C ALA A 114 -4.61 20.73 -4.95
N GLU A 115 -4.48 20.39 -6.24
CA GLU A 115 -5.57 20.37 -7.21
C GLU A 115 -6.16 18.97 -7.38
N VAL A 116 -5.32 17.94 -7.49
CA VAL A 116 -5.74 16.57 -7.82
C VAL A 116 -6.37 15.87 -6.62
N TYR A 117 -5.84 16.05 -5.41
CA TYR A 117 -6.30 15.28 -4.25
C TYR A 117 -7.75 15.58 -3.83
N PRO A 118 -8.29 16.81 -3.92
CA PRO A 118 -9.72 17.06 -3.74
C PRO A 118 -10.62 16.25 -4.69
N GLU A 119 -10.19 16.01 -5.94
CA GLU A 119 -10.93 15.19 -6.90
C GLU A 119 -10.90 13.70 -6.51
N VAL A 120 -9.75 13.21 -6.02
CA VAL A 120 -9.63 11.86 -5.47
C VAL A 120 -10.59 11.66 -4.29
N LEU A 121 -10.64 12.61 -3.36
CA LEU A 121 -11.58 12.56 -2.24
C LEU A 121 -13.04 12.59 -2.68
N ALA A 122 -13.36 13.40 -3.67
CA ALA A 122 -14.73 13.47 -4.23
C ALA A 122 -15.13 12.16 -4.90
N ALA A 123 -14.23 11.53 -5.67
CA ALA A 123 -14.48 10.22 -6.31
C ALA A 123 -14.58 9.07 -5.31
N SER A 124 -13.94 9.21 -4.15
CA SER A 124 -13.93 8.20 -3.08
C SER A 124 -15.14 8.29 -2.16
N LYS A 125 -15.68 9.49 -2.02
CA LYS A 125 -16.78 9.77 -1.09
C LYS A 125 -17.98 8.86 -1.36
N ASP A 126 -18.49 8.23 -0.29
CA ASP A 126 -19.63 7.32 -0.30
C ASP A 126 -19.44 6.04 -1.17
N ASN A 127 -18.19 5.75 -1.60
CA ASN A 127 -17.87 4.59 -2.42
C ASN A 127 -17.07 3.51 -1.68
N PHE A 128 -16.64 3.75 -0.44
CA PHE A 128 -15.98 2.72 0.38
C PHE A 128 -16.94 2.10 1.40
N TRP A 129 -16.83 0.80 1.59
CA TRP A 129 -17.54 0.03 2.63
C TRP A 129 -16.77 -0.05 3.95
N VAL A 130 -15.50 0.35 3.93
CA VAL A 130 -14.60 0.37 5.09
C VAL A 130 -14.02 1.78 5.25
N ASP A 131 -13.48 2.08 6.40
CA ASP A 131 -12.71 3.32 6.57
C ASP A 131 -11.51 3.30 5.63
N TYR A 132 -11.21 4.45 5.04
CA TYR A 132 -10.12 4.56 4.07
C TYR A 132 -9.25 5.79 4.30
N ALA A 133 -8.00 5.66 3.91
CA ALA A 133 -7.06 6.76 3.78
C ALA A 133 -6.18 6.51 2.54
N TYR A 134 -5.38 7.51 2.18
CA TYR A 134 -4.46 7.40 1.05
C TYR A 134 -3.02 7.63 1.49
N HIS A 135 -2.10 6.86 0.90
CA HIS A 135 -0.71 7.25 0.81
C HIS A 135 -0.40 7.74 -0.60
N LEU A 136 0.10 8.97 -0.65
CA LEU A 136 0.33 9.69 -1.89
C LEU A 136 1.78 9.53 -2.35
N ALA A 137 1.97 9.45 -3.66
CA ALA A 137 3.29 9.32 -4.26
C ALA A 137 3.88 10.70 -4.61
N PRO A 138 4.92 11.19 -3.95
CA PRO A 138 5.67 12.33 -4.43
C PRO A 138 6.48 11.94 -5.68
N LEU A 139 6.06 12.40 -6.88
CA LEU A 139 6.66 12.04 -8.17
C LEU A 139 7.65 13.07 -8.69
N ASP A 140 7.54 14.31 -8.24
CA ASP A 140 8.35 15.43 -8.67
C ASP A 140 8.65 16.41 -7.50
N ARG A 141 9.41 17.47 -7.77
CA ARG A 141 9.76 18.49 -6.77
C ARG A 141 8.56 19.24 -6.22
N THR A 142 7.49 19.42 -7.02
CA THR A 142 6.25 20.07 -6.58
C THR A 142 5.59 19.23 -5.50
N HIS A 143 5.42 17.92 -5.74
CA HIS A 143 4.84 17.00 -4.77
C HIS A 143 5.66 16.92 -3.47
N ILE A 144 7.00 16.94 -3.55
CA ILE A 144 7.86 17.01 -2.35
C ILE A 144 7.60 18.30 -1.57
N GLY A 145 7.39 19.42 -2.28
CA GLY A 145 7.04 20.71 -1.69
C GLY A 145 5.69 20.70 -0.98
N GLU A 146 4.74 19.89 -1.45
CA GLU A 146 3.38 19.82 -0.93
C GLU A 146 3.21 18.92 0.32
N ILE A 147 4.22 18.13 0.73
CA ILE A 147 4.13 17.18 1.84
C ILE A 147 3.56 17.83 3.12
N ASP A 148 4.08 19.00 3.51
CA ASP A 148 3.59 19.71 4.70
C ASP A 148 2.12 20.16 4.56
N MET A 149 1.74 20.63 3.38
CA MET A 149 0.37 21.04 3.08
C MET A 149 -0.59 19.84 3.12
N LEU A 150 -0.19 18.72 2.55
CA LEU A 150 -0.98 17.49 2.54
C LEU A 150 -1.25 16.98 3.96
N ILE A 151 -0.26 17.05 4.84
CA ILE A 151 -0.41 16.70 6.25
C ILE A 151 -1.38 17.66 6.94
N ASN A 152 -1.15 18.96 6.83
CA ASN A 152 -1.84 19.94 7.64
C ASN A 152 -3.26 20.26 7.13
N LYS A 153 -3.50 20.19 5.83
CA LYS A 153 -4.79 20.51 5.21
C LYS A 153 -5.67 19.28 5.05
N PHE A 154 -5.09 18.13 4.70
CA PHE A 154 -5.84 16.93 4.33
C PHE A 154 -5.63 15.76 5.28
N GLY A 155 -4.73 15.86 6.25
CA GLY A 155 -4.43 14.79 7.20
C GLY A 155 -3.69 13.59 6.59
N VAL A 156 -3.06 13.75 5.43
CA VAL A 156 -2.27 12.70 4.78
C VAL A 156 -0.95 12.55 5.51
N THR A 157 -0.75 11.45 6.21
CA THR A 157 0.47 11.17 6.97
C THR A 157 1.31 10.04 6.39
N SER A 158 0.84 9.41 5.34
CA SER A 158 1.57 8.33 4.66
C SER A 158 1.89 8.73 3.22
N PHE A 159 3.12 8.45 2.81
CA PHE A 159 3.61 8.65 1.45
C PHE A 159 4.16 7.33 0.92
N LYS A 160 4.25 7.19 -0.40
CA LYS A 160 4.72 5.94 -1.01
C LYS A 160 5.49 6.20 -2.29
N ILE A 161 6.61 5.53 -2.47
CA ILE A 161 7.35 5.51 -3.74
C ILE A 161 7.56 4.09 -4.26
N PHE A 162 7.65 3.98 -5.59
CA PHE A 162 8.06 2.78 -6.30
C PHE A 162 9.46 2.99 -6.87
N MET A 163 10.47 2.31 -6.34
CA MET A 163 11.85 2.54 -6.77
C MET A 163 12.13 2.09 -8.21
N PHE A 164 11.26 1.26 -8.81
CA PHE A 164 11.43 0.80 -10.18
C PHE A 164 10.82 1.71 -11.27
N TYR A 165 10.06 2.73 -10.95
CA TYR A 165 9.52 3.64 -11.96
C TYR A 165 10.60 4.42 -12.74
N GLY A 166 11.82 4.50 -12.21
CA GLY A 166 12.92 5.25 -12.81
C GLY A 166 13.32 4.84 -14.23
N GLY A 167 13.09 3.62 -14.66
CA GLY A 167 13.49 3.12 -15.97
C GLY A 167 12.44 2.26 -16.66
N TYR A 168 11.31 2.00 -15.99
CA TYR A 168 10.32 1.06 -16.48
C TYR A 168 8.91 1.45 -16.00
N GLY A 169 7.97 1.56 -16.91
CA GLY A 169 6.57 1.82 -16.57
C GLY A 169 5.93 0.63 -15.88
N LEU A 170 4.96 0.89 -15.01
CA LEU A 170 4.13 -0.15 -14.44
C LEU A 170 3.50 -0.98 -15.57
N HIS A 171 3.54 -2.30 -15.47
CA HIS A 171 3.02 -3.24 -16.47
C HIS A 171 3.72 -3.18 -17.85
N GLY A 172 4.89 -2.56 -17.96
CA GLY A 172 5.56 -2.42 -19.26
C GLY A 172 4.83 -1.52 -20.27
N ALA A 173 3.83 -0.76 -19.82
CA ALA A 173 2.96 0.00 -20.69
C ALA A 173 3.61 1.27 -21.29
N SER A 174 4.73 1.73 -20.73
CA SER A 174 5.47 2.88 -21.23
C SER A 174 6.97 2.71 -21.04
N ASN A 175 7.74 3.03 -22.09
CA ASN A 175 9.20 3.11 -22.03
C ASN A 175 9.68 4.50 -21.60
N SER A 176 8.77 5.45 -21.43
CA SER A 176 9.05 6.82 -21.02
C SER A 176 8.54 7.07 -19.60
N GLN A 177 9.47 7.23 -18.66
CA GLN A 177 9.17 7.65 -17.30
C GLN A 177 8.34 8.94 -17.27
N ARG A 178 8.74 9.91 -18.08
CA ARG A 178 8.08 11.21 -18.16
C ARG A 178 6.61 11.10 -18.57
N GLU A 179 6.32 10.33 -19.64
CA GLU A 179 4.95 10.13 -20.11
C GLU A 179 4.11 9.34 -19.11
N PHE A 180 4.68 8.27 -18.55
CA PHE A 180 3.99 7.42 -17.59
C PHE A 180 3.65 8.14 -16.29
N LEU A 181 4.56 8.95 -15.75
CA LEU A 181 4.37 9.70 -14.53
C LEU A 181 3.76 11.09 -14.77
N MET A 182 3.68 11.54 -16.02
CA MET A 182 3.24 12.89 -16.42
C MET A 182 4.03 14.00 -15.69
N ILE A 183 5.34 13.82 -15.55
CA ILE A 183 6.25 14.79 -14.92
C ILE A 183 6.93 15.69 -15.94
N GLY A 184 7.46 16.82 -15.48
CA GLY A 184 8.14 17.81 -16.30
C GLY A 184 9.42 17.31 -16.98
N GLU A 185 9.92 18.07 -17.96
CA GLU A 185 11.13 17.71 -18.72
C GLU A 185 12.38 17.64 -17.85
N ASP A 186 12.44 18.49 -16.84
CA ASP A 186 13.57 18.59 -15.90
C ASP A 186 13.48 17.61 -14.73
N GLU A 187 12.38 16.87 -14.62
CA GLU A 187 12.16 15.97 -13.52
C GLU A 187 12.68 14.56 -13.85
N LYS A 188 13.35 13.96 -12.85
CA LYS A 188 13.82 12.58 -12.90
C LYS A 188 13.34 11.83 -11.68
N TYR A 189 12.79 10.66 -11.90
CA TYR A 189 12.35 9.74 -10.84
C TYR A 189 13.42 8.67 -10.65
N ASP A 190 14.51 9.04 -10.01
CA ASP A 190 15.73 8.25 -9.81
C ASP A 190 16.13 8.20 -8.32
N ILE A 191 17.30 7.64 -8.03
CA ILE A 191 17.80 7.51 -6.65
C ILE A 191 17.93 8.88 -5.96
N ALA A 192 18.31 9.93 -6.68
CA ALA A 192 18.39 11.28 -6.12
C ALA A 192 16.99 11.80 -5.74
N HIS A 193 15.99 11.53 -6.57
CA HIS A 193 14.60 11.86 -6.24
C HIS A 193 14.14 11.14 -4.96
N PHE A 194 14.48 9.87 -4.78
CA PHE A 194 14.14 9.11 -3.57
C PHE A 194 14.76 9.73 -2.31
N GLU A 195 16.01 10.17 -2.39
CA GLU A 195 16.65 10.91 -1.32
C GLU A 195 15.89 12.21 -0.98
N PHE A 196 15.50 12.99 -1.99
CA PHE A 196 14.77 14.23 -1.76
C PHE A 196 13.36 14.01 -1.21
N VAL A 197 12.67 12.95 -1.60
CA VAL A 197 11.41 12.54 -0.96
C VAL A 197 11.64 12.23 0.53
N MET A 198 12.66 11.45 0.87
CA MET A 198 12.99 11.12 2.26
C MET A 198 13.31 12.38 3.08
N ARG A 199 14.08 13.32 2.52
CA ARG A 199 14.36 14.63 3.15
C ARG A 199 13.07 15.44 3.34
N GLY A 200 12.16 15.41 2.37
CA GLY A 200 10.86 16.08 2.44
C GLY A 200 9.99 15.49 3.56
N VAL A 201 9.91 14.17 3.67
CA VAL A 201 9.18 13.47 4.74
C VAL A 201 9.80 13.76 6.11
N HIS A 202 11.13 13.67 6.23
CA HIS A 202 11.81 14.02 7.49
C HIS A 202 11.58 15.48 7.91
N ARG A 203 11.67 16.41 6.97
CA ARG A 203 11.35 17.84 7.23
C ARG A 203 9.93 18.00 7.76
N ALA A 204 8.98 17.27 7.20
CA ALA A 204 7.59 17.29 7.65
C ALA A 204 7.43 16.70 9.08
N MET A 205 8.17 15.65 9.42
CA MET A 205 8.22 15.11 10.80
C MET A 205 8.71 16.17 11.80
N LEU A 206 9.76 16.92 11.45
CA LEU A 206 10.29 18.00 12.31
C LEU A 206 9.28 19.14 12.51
N ARG A 207 8.52 19.47 11.48
CA ARG A 207 7.51 20.54 11.53
C ARG A 207 6.21 20.12 12.22
N ASN A 208 5.97 18.81 12.32
CA ASN A 208 4.77 18.25 12.91
C ASN A 208 5.08 17.29 14.10
N PRO A 209 5.77 17.78 15.16
CA PRO A 209 6.33 16.93 16.22
C PRO A 209 5.28 16.13 17.01
N LYS A 210 4.02 16.60 17.07
CA LYS A 210 2.93 15.91 17.78
C LYS A 210 2.46 14.63 17.07
N ILE A 211 2.65 14.55 15.78
CA ILE A 211 2.22 13.43 14.93
C ILE A 211 3.38 12.79 14.15
N LYS A 212 4.61 13.15 14.46
CA LYS A 212 5.81 12.70 13.71
C LYS A 212 5.88 11.18 13.55
N ASP A 213 5.48 10.44 14.58
CA ASP A 213 5.53 8.97 14.59
C ASP A 213 4.43 8.33 13.71
N SER A 214 3.46 9.13 13.26
CA SER A 214 2.42 8.73 12.31
C SER A 214 2.78 9.10 10.87
N ILE A 215 3.81 9.91 10.65
CA ILE A 215 4.26 10.28 9.30
C ILE A 215 5.22 9.20 8.82
N SER A 216 4.92 8.55 7.70
CA SER A 216 5.68 7.40 7.20
C SER A 216 5.86 7.43 5.69
N LEU A 217 6.88 6.72 5.21
CA LEU A 217 7.14 6.49 3.80
C LEU A 217 7.14 5.00 3.48
N GLY A 218 6.22 4.56 2.64
CA GLY A 218 6.19 3.22 2.09
C GLY A 218 7.10 3.10 0.86
N LEU A 219 7.73 1.96 0.68
CA LEU A 219 8.69 1.71 -0.39
C LEU A 219 8.40 0.37 -1.07
N HIS A 220 8.15 0.41 -2.39
CA HIS A 220 8.22 -0.78 -3.22
C HIS A 220 9.67 -0.92 -3.71
N CYS A 221 10.36 -1.89 -3.17
CA CYS A 221 11.80 -2.06 -3.35
C CYS A 221 12.12 -3.00 -4.49
N GLU A 222 12.29 -2.48 -5.69
CA GLU A 222 12.91 -3.15 -6.84
C GLU A 222 13.65 -2.09 -7.65
N LEU A 223 14.75 -2.46 -8.31
CA LEU A 223 15.55 -1.51 -9.10
C LEU A 223 15.18 -1.56 -10.57
N ALA A 224 14.84 -0.40 -11.12
CA ALA A 224 14.41 -0.22 -12.50
C ALA A 224 15.43 -0.75 -13.52
N ASP A 225 16.72 -0.48 -13.31
CA ASP A 225 17.77 -0.88 -14.25
C ASP A 225 17.89 -2.41 -14.36
N ILE A 226 17.84 -3.10 -13.22
CA ILE A 226 17.88 -4.57 -13.19
C ILE A 226 16.61 -5.14 -13.83
N LEU A 227 15.43 -4.64 -13.44
CA LEU A 227 14.17 -5.09 -14.03
C LEU A 227 14.14 -4.88 -15.54
N SER A 228 14.60 -3.73 -16.01
CA SER A 228 14.64 -3.41 -17.45
C SER A 228 15.54 -4.37 -18.23
N ALA A 229 16.74 -4.68 -17.70
CA ALA A 229 17.66 -5.63 -18.33
C ALA A 229 17.06 -7.03 -18.44
N TYR A 230 16.54 -7.55 -17.31
CA TYR A 230 15.95 -8.90 -17.26
C TYR A 230 14.65 -9.00 -18.06
N THR A 231 13.84 -7.95 -18.09
CA THR A 231 12.63 -7.91 -18.92
C THR A 231 12.98 -8.01 -20.40
N LYS A 232 14.00 -7.27 -20.87
CA LYS A 232 14.46 -7.35 -22.28
C LYS A 232 14.93 -8.75 -22.66
N MET A 233 15.67 -9.44 -21.77
CA MET A 233 16.04 -10.84 -22.01
C MET A 233 14.80 -11.73 -22.20
N VAL A 234 13.83 -11.62 -21.31
CA VAL A 234 12.61 -12.43 -21.38
C VAL A 234 11.76 -12.11 -22.61
N GLU A 235 11.60 -10.83 -22.96
CA GLU A 235 10.90 -10.38 -24.17
C GLU A 235 11.62 -10.82 -25.44
N GLY A 236 12.94 -10.91 -25.42
CA GLY A 236 13.78 -11.48 -26.49
C GLY A 236 13.65 -13.01 -26.65
N GLY A 237 12.83 -13.65 -25.82
CA GLY A 237 12.55 -15.08 -25.89
C GLY A 237 13.51 -15.94 -25.07
N ALA A 238 14.18 -15.37 -24.06
CA ALA A 238 15.07 -16.10 -23.17
C ALA A 238 14.38 -17.32 -22.55
N LYS A 239 15.12 -18.41 -22.47
CA LYS A 239 14.75 -19.63 -21.72
C LYS A 239 15.26 -19.58 -20.28
N VAL A 240 16.37 -18.89 -20.09
CA VAL A 240 16.99 -18.57 -18.80
C VAL A 240 17.47 -17.12 -18.83
N THR A 241 17.60 -16.51 -17.66
CA THR A 241 18.10 -15.14 -17.52
C THR A 241 19.47 -15.17 -16.83
N ASP A 242 20.50 -15.43 -17.62
CA ASP A 242 21.89 -15.53 -17.20
C ASP A 242 22.81 -14.59 -17.98
N LEU A 243 24.10 -14.64 -17.69
CA LEU A 243 25.09 -13.77 -18.34
C LEU A 243 25.22 -14.05 -19.83
N ASP A 244 25.21 -15.31 -20.26
CA ASP A 244 25.37 -15.67 -21.65
C ASP A 244 24.19 -15.16 -22.48
N THR A 245 22.97 -15.34 -22.00
CA THR A 245 21.75 -14.75 -22.59
C THR A 245 21.86 -13.22 -22.71
N TYR A 246 22.39 -12.55 -21.65
CA TYR A 246 22.57 -11.11 -21.69
C TYR A 246 23.59 -10.64 -22.73
N LEU A 247 24.72 -11.37 -22.88
CA LEU A 247 25.81 -11.00 -23.77
C LEU A 247 25.50 -11.28 -25.25
N THR A 248 24.87 -12.42 -25.53
CA THR A 248 24.68 -12.89 -26.91
C THR A 248 23.30 -12.55 -27.48
N GLY A 249 22.31 -12.30 -26.63
CA GLY A 249 20.91 -12.26 -27.01
C GLY A 249 20.36 -13.62 -27.45
N GLU A 250 21.17 -14.68 -27.39
CA GLU A 250 20.78 -16.02 -27.74
C GLU A 250 20.18 -16.75 -26.56
N THR A 251 19.09 -17.46 -26.79
CA THR A 251 18.32 -18.16 -25.77
C THR A 251 18.84 -19.60 -25.58
N HIS A 252 20.15 -19.80 -25.65
CA HIS A 252 20.75 -21.12 -25.59
C HIS A 252 21.02 -21.58 -24.15
N ASP A 253 20.27 -22.61 -23.76
CA ASP A 253 20.79 -23.65 -22.89
C ASP A 253 21.17 -24.84 -23.81
N PRO A 254 22.45 -25.04 -24.14
CA PRO A 254 22.88 -26.09 -25.07
C PRO A 254 22.58 -27.51 -24.56
N GLU A 255 22.29 -27.67 -23.26
CA GLU A 255 21.96 -28.96 -22.66
C GLU A 255 20.45 -29.22 -22.57
N CYS A 256 19.62 -28.20 -22.83
CA CYS A 256 18.16 -28.33 -22.72
C CYS A 256 17.48 -28.55 -24.06
N ILE A 257 17.33 -29.82 -24.45
CA ILE A 257 16.69 -30.24 -25.70
C ILE A 257 15.23 -29.77 -25.83
N ASP A 258 14.53 -29.57 -24.71
CA ASP A 258 13.10 -29.20 -24.64
C ASP A 258 12.79 -27.84 -24.00
N CYS A 259 13.80 -26.97 -23.79
CA CYS A 259 13.57 -25.65 -23.19
C CYS A 259 12.73 -24.76 -24.10
N LYS A 260 11.52 -24.46 -23.62
CA LYS A 260 10.64 -23.46 -24.25
C LYS A 260 10.98 -22.08 -23.74
N PRO A 261 10.75 -21.01 -24.53
CA PRO A 261 10.83 -19.63 -24.03
C PRO A 261 10.03 -19.45 -22.74
N LEU A 262 10.54 -18.61 -21.85
CA LEU A 262 9.82 -18.27 -20.62
C LEU A 262 8.51 -17.54 -20.98
N THR A 263 7.41 -17.98 -20.40
CA THR A 263 6.09 -17.39 -20.65
C THR A 263 5.28 -17.29 -19.35
N GLY A 264 4.24 -16.45 -19.36
CA GLY A 264 3.32 -16.29 -18.23
C GLY A 264 4.04 -15.93 -16.91
N LEU A 265 3.66 -16.57 -15.82
CA LEU A 265 4.22 -16.29 -14.50
C LEU A 265 5.72 -16.63 -14.37
N ARG A 266 6.22 -17.59 -15.16
CA ARG A 266 7.67 -17.88 -15.18
C ARG A 266 8.46 -16.74 -15.80
N ALA A 267 7.99 -16.18 -16.90
CA ALA A 267 8.58 -15.00 -17.54
C ALA A 267 8.55 -13.78 -16.58
N TYR A 268 7.40 -13.55 -15.96
CA TYR A 268 7.25 -12.48 -14.98
C TYR A 268 8.23 -12.61 -13.81
N SER A 269 8.36 -13.82 -13.25
CA SER A 269 9.28 -14.08 -12.14
C SER A 269 10.75 -13.95 -12.55
N ALA A 270 11.12 -14.43 -13.74
CA ALA A 270 12.49 -14.34 -14.25
C ALA A 270 12.90 -12.88 -14.54
N ALA A 271 11.96 -12.04 -14.95
CA ALA A 271 12.17 -10.60 -15.15
C ALA A 271 12.35 -9.82 -13.82
N ARG A 272 12.10 -10.46 -12.68
CA ARG A 272 12.19 -9.88 -11.34
C ARG A 272 13.12 -10.67 -10.43
N PRO A 273 14.44 -10.63 -10.67
CA PRO A 273 15.38 -11.42 -9.90
C PRO A 273 15.44 -10.93 -8.43
N PRO A 274 15.53 -11.84 -7.45
CA PRO A 274 15.52 -11.49 -6.01
C PRO A 274 16.55 -10.47 -5.56
N HIS A 275 17.69 -10.36 -6.25
CA HIS A 275 18.73 -9.38 -5.93
C HIS A 275 18.31 -7.94 -6.29
N SER A 276 17.35 -7.74 -7.18
CA SER A 276 16.77 -6.42 -7.45
C SER A 276 16.06 -5.86 -6.20
N GLU A 277 15.30 -6.72 -5.52
CA GLU A 277 14.62 -6.35 -4.26
C GLU A 277 15.64 -6.09 -3.15
N GLY A 278 16.60 -7.01 -2.92
CA GLY A 278 17.62 -6.87 -1.87
C GLY A 278 18.50 -5.62 -2.04
N LEU A 279 18.89 -5.30 -3.27
CA LEU A 279 19.69 -4.10 -3.54
C LEU A 279 18.87 -2.82 -3.34
N ALA A 280 17.60 -2.80 -3.77
CA ALA A 280 16.73 -1.67 -3.53
C ALA A 280 16.51 -1.40 -2.03
N ILE A 281 16.34 -2.46 -1.23
CA ILE A 281 16.24 -2.36 0.24
C ILE A 281 17.53 -1.78 0.84
N THR A 282 18.68 -2.19 0.36
CA THR A 282 19.99 -1.68 0.81
C THR A 282 20.09 -0.17 0.54
N ILE A 283 19.75 0.26 -0.68
CA ILE A 283 19.71 1.68 -1.05
C ILE A 283 18.71 2.45 -0.19
N ALA A 284 17.49 1.94 -0.04
CA ALA A 284 16.44 2.56 0.77
C ALA A 284 16.87 2.73 2.23
N SER A 285 17.46 1.70 2.82
CA SER A 285 17.94 1.72 4.20
C SER A 285 19.10 2.69 4.40
N TYR A 286 20.02 2.73 3.45
CA TYR A 286 21.13 3.67 3.47
C TYR A 286 20.63 5.12 3.39
N LEU A 287 19.76 5.42 2.43
CA LEU A 287 19.18 6.75 2.26
C LEU A 287 18.32 7.17 3.46
N ALA A 288 17.56 6.25 4.05
CA ALA A 288 16.77 6.53 5.24
C ALA A 288 17.65 6.96 6.42
N ASN A 289 18.81 6.31 6.59
CA ASN A 289 19.78 6.68 7.62
C ASN A 289 20.42 8.05 7.33
N GLU A 290 20.89 8.29 6.10
CA GLU A 290 21.50 9.56 5.69
C GLU A 290 20.55 10.75 5.81
N THR A 291 19.26 10.54 5.59
CA THR A 291 18.24 11.60 5.61
C THR A 291 17.51 11.70 6.95
N ASN A 292 17.80 10.82 7.89
CA ASN A 292 17.05 10.64 9.14
C ASN A 292 15.54 10.38 8.94
N CYS A 293 15.14 9.85 7.79
CA CYS A 293 13.77 9.43 7.51
C CYS A 293 13.57 7.98 7.95
N LEU A 294 13.56 7.73 9.26
CA LEU A 294 13.62 6.39 9.83
C LEU A 294 12.27 5.66 9.90
N ASN A 295 11.16 6.36 9.73
CA ASN A 295 9.83 5.74 9.71
C ASN A 295 9.49 5.31 8.28
N ILE A 296 10.19 4.29 7.79
CA ILE A 296 9.96 3.68 6.48
C ILE A 296 9.27 2.32 6.63
N ASN A 297 8.43 1.98 5.66
CA ASN A 297 7.79 0.69 5.53
C ASN A 297 8.22 0.03 4.22
N LEU A 298 8.98 -1.07 4.32
CA LEU A 298 9.32 -1.91 3.18
C LEU A 298 8.12 -2.80 2.88
N LEU A 299 7.43 -2.55 1.78
CA LEU A 299 6.14 -3.15 1.49
C LEU A 299 6.29 -4.50 0.76
N HIS A 300 5.37 -5.43 1.03
CA HIS A 300 5.17 -6.70 0.30
C HIS A 300 6.48 -7.39 -0.14
N LEU A 301 7.43 -7.56 0.77
CA LEU A 301 8.69 -8.26 0.52
C LEU A 301 8.42 -9.71 0.09
N THR A 302 9.05 -10.15 -1.00
CA THR A 302 8.74 -11.44 -1.63
C THR A 302 9.92 -12.40 -1.69
N SER A 303 11.14 -11.90 -1.54
CA SER A 303 12.33 -12.74 -1.62
C SER A 303 12.96 -13.01 -0.25
N ARG A 304 13.62 -14.17 -0.13
CA ARG A 304 14.41 -14.50 1.06
C ARG A 304 15.50 -13.45 1.31
N LYS A 305 16.16 -12.96 0.25
CA LYS A 305 17.18 -11.92 0.33
C LYS A 305 16.67 -10.58 0.85
N ALA A 306 15.39 -10.33 0.73
CA ALA A 306 14.78 -9.11 1.25
C ALA A 306 14.55 -9.17 2.77
N VAL A 307 14.45 -10.38 3.34
CA VAL A 307 14.14 -10.61 4.75
C VAL A 307 15.40 -10.87 5.57
N GLU A 308 16.45 -11.42 4.96
CA GLU A 308 17.78 -11.65 5.57
C GLU A 308 18.63 -10.37 5.58
#